data_55180dabb1c7748882c9bcbc7b4225b6
#
_entry.id   55180dabb1c7748882c9bcbc7b4225b6
#
_cell.length_a   1.000
_cell.length_b   1.000
_cell.length_c   1.000
_cell.angle_alpha   90.00
_cell.angle_beta   90.00
_cell.angle_gamma   90.00
#
_symmetry.space_group_name_H-M   'P 1'
#
loop_
_entity.id
_entity.type
_entity.pdbx_description
1 polymer ?
#
loop_
_entity_poly.entity_id
_entity_poly.type
_entity_poly.pdbx_seq_one_letter_code
_entity_poly.pdbx_strand_id
1 'polypeptide(L)'
;MNSAPIQLMLPRWLHHKVEARLEHLLRPIGSAEEDFLEPRGEPALLPPDSVSWKIFKNPLGLYIGGVAAVVLQLAEPRVGSGVWQYTTFRQHPLERLQRTGHAAMMTVYGPRSRTEQMIAGVTRLHARVRGTAPDGRAFCASDPELLEWVHATACFGFLEAYHAYVQPLTLLERDRFFSEGGPAAELYGARSVPESQSALEALFARMSGQLQPSGIVLEFLRIMQRVPALPAPLRPLQSVLVKAAIEVIPAGLRDRIGLGKAWSLAPLQRILVCRAGDAAERVVLSTNPAVHACRRLQLPDDFLYAHR
;
A
#
# COMPACT_ATOMS: atom_id res chain seq x y z
N MET A 1 -3.80 36.38 -5.35
CA MET A 1 -5.11 36.11 -4.70
C MET A 1 -5.05 34.69 -4.18
N ASN A 2 -4.77 34.56 -2.86
CA ASN A 2 -4.73 33.27 -2.17
C ASN A 2 -6.15 32.78 -1.93
N SER A 3 -6.64 31.85 -2.72
CA SER A 3 -7.84 31.10 -2.40
C SER A 3 -7.47 30.07 -1.32
N ALA A 4 -7.99 30.26 -0.12
CA ALA A 4 -7.93 29.27 0.94
C ALA A 4 -8.43 27.90 0.41
N PRO A 5 -7.83 26.76 0.82
CA PRO A 5 -8.29 25.46 0.40
C PRO A 5 -9.74 25.28 0.85
N ILE A 6 -10.62 24.98 -0.09
CA ILE A 6 -12.00 24.60 0.23
C ILE A 6 -11.90 23.22 0.89
N GLN A 7 -11.90 23.20 2.22
CA GLN A 7 -12.15 21.98 2.97
C GLN A 7 -13.54 21.49 2.54
N LEU A 8 -13.61 20.38 1.83
CA LEU A 8 -14.87 19.69 1.56
C LEU A 8 -15.42 19.21 2.90
N MET A 9 -16.20 20.07 3.56
CA MET A 9 -16.94 19.69 4.75
C MET A 9 -18.06 18.75 4.32
N LEU A 10 -17.77 17.46 4.36
CA LEU A 10 -18.83 16.45 4.31
C LEU A 10 -19.85 16.76 5.40
N PRO A 11 -21.16 16.60 5.17
CA PRO A 11 -22.15 16.71 6.23
C PRO A 11 -21.69 15.88 7.44
N ARG A 12 -21.77 16.42 8.66
CA ARG A 12 -21.24 15.78 9.89
C ARG A 12 -21.65 14.31 10.02
N TRP A 13 -22.89 13.96 9.66
CA TRP A 13 -23.36 12.57 9.70
C TRP A 13 -22.66 11.64 8.70
N LEU A 14 -22.26 12.16 7.52
CA LEU A 14 -21.53 11.41 6.51
C LEU A 14 -20.05 11.29 6.90
N HIS A 15 -19.48 12.37 7.45
CA HIS A 15 -18.11 12.39 7.97
C HIS A 15 -17.93 11.30 9.05
N HIS A 16 -18.80 11.26 10.07
CA HIS A 16 -18.74 10.22 11.11
C HIS A 16 -18.93 8.80 10.58
N LYS A 17 -19.80 8.60 9.59
CA LYS A 17 -19.98 7.27 8.98
C LYS A 17 -18.77 6.83 8.15
N VAL A 18 -18.12 7.75 7.45
CA VAL A 18 -16.89 7.48 6.68
C VAL A 18 -15.74 7.25 7.64
N GLU A 19 -15.57 8.08 8.67
CA GLU A 19 -14.54 7.88 9.71
C GLU A 19 -14.67 6.52 10.39
N ALA A 20 -15.82 6.19 10.96
CA ALA A 20 -16.04 4.91 11.66
C ALA A 20 -15.78 3.68 10.77
N ARG A 21 -16.00 3.79 9.48
CA ARG A 21 -15.77 2.67 8.54
C ARG A 21 -14.34 2.60 8.03
N LEU A 22 -13.67 3.74 7.82
CA LEU A 22 -12.24 3.78 7.50
C LEU A 22 -11.41 3.34 8.71
N GLU A 23 -11.83 3.73 9.90
CA GLU A 23 -11.25 3.24 11.15
C GLU A 23 -11.31 1.69 11.22
N HIS A 24 -12.48 1.12 10.95
CA HIS A 24 -12.65 -0.34 10.92
C HIS A 24 -11.82 -1.04 9.83
N LEU A 25 -11.50 -0.35 8.73
CA LEU A 25 -10.65 -0.87 7.64
C LEU A 25 -9.16 -0.77 7.93
N LEU A 26 -8.75 0.31 8.57
CA LEU A 26 -7.35 0.61 8.85
C LEU A 26 -6.89 0.04 10.20
N ARG A 27 -7.84 -0.42 11.02
CA ARG A 27 -7.57 -0.96 12.35
C ARG A 27 -7.72 -2.48 12.37
N PRO A 28 -6.62 -3.24 12.46
CA PRO A 28 -6.70 -4.67 12.75
C PRO A 28 -7.38 -4.91 14.10
N ILE A 29 -8.04 -6.05 14.23
CA ILE A 29 -8.56 -6.51 15.51
C ILE A 29 -7.38 -6.62 16.49
N GLY A 30 -7.42 -5.81 17.57
CA GLY A 30 -6.37 -5.77 18.59
C GLY A 30 -5.28 -4.69 18.44
N SER A 31 -5.34 -3.81 17.40
CA SER A 31 -4.49 -2.62 17.35
C SER A 31 -5.11 -1.47 18.12
N ALA A 32 -4.29 -0.74 18.89
CA ALA A 32 -4.73 0.43 19.65
C ALA A 32 -4.46 1.72 18.86
N GLU A 33 -5.27 2.76 19.10
CA GLU A 33 -5.00 4.13 18.62
C GLU A 33 -3.63 4.61 19.07
N GLU A 34 -3.25 4.19 20.28
CA GLU A 34 -1.96 4.44 20.91
C GLU A 34 -0.76 3.95 20.10
N ASP A 35 -0.96 3.03 19.13
CA ASP A 35 0.14 2.54 18.29
C ASP A 35 0.83 3.66 17.50
N PHE A 36 0.09 4.69 17.10
CA PHE A 36 0.62 5.83 16.33
C PHE A 36 0.82 7.08 17.19
N LEU A 37 0.22 7.16 18.39
CA LEU A 37 0.27 8.31 19.29
C LEU A 37 1.39 8.25 20.30
N GLU A 38 1.80 7.06 20.72
CA GLU A 38 2.77 6.85 21.77
C GLU A 38 3.99 6.02 21.32
N PRO A 39 5.19 6.33 21.77
CA PRO A 39 5.53 7.39 22.72
C PRO A 39 5.48 8.81 22.12
N ARG A 40 4.96 9.79 22.87
CA ARG A 40 4.86 11.18 22.40
C ARG A 40 6.22 11.77 22.06
N GLY A 41 6.28 12.54 20.97
CA GLY A 41 7.48 13.20 20.49
C GLY A 41 8.47 12.27 19.80
N GLU A 42 8.26 10.95 19.82
CA GLU A 42 9.18 10.03 19.14
C GLU A 42 9.02 10.14 17.60
N PRO A 43 10.12 10.33 16.83
CA PRO A 43 10.06 10.40 15.38
C PRO A 43 9.69 9.04 14.76
N ALA A 44 9.14 9.06 13.56
CA ALA A 44 9.02 7.89 12.70
C ALA A 44 10.38 7.55 12.06
N LEU A 45 10.43 6.46 11.25
CA LEU A 45 11.62 6.16 10.44
C LEU A 45 11.89 7.25 9.41
N LEU A 46 10.84 7.91 8.93
CA LEU A 46 10.90 8.98 7.93
C LEU A 46 10.39 10.30 8.51
N PRO A 47 10.95 11.45 8.09
CA PRO A 47 10.50 12.76 8.56
C PRO A 47 9.11 13.13 7.99
N PRO A 48 8.37 14.04 8.65
CA PRO A 48 7.01 14.43 8.25
C PRO A 48 6.91 15.10 6.87
N ASP A 49 7.99 15.65 6.35
CA ASP A 49 8.08 16.28 5.02
C ASP A 49 8.48 15.28 3.92
N SER A 50 8.54 13.98 4.23
CA SER A 50 8.85 12.94 3.26
C SER A 50 7.73 12.76 2.22
N VAL A 51 8.10 12.33 1.02
CA VAL A 51 7.14 11.96 -0.01
C VAL A 51 6.30 10.77 0.41
N SER A 52 6.87 9.87 1.19
CA SER A 52 6.16 8.73 1.78
C SER A 52 5.00 9.17 2.67
N TRP A 53 5.18 10.17 3.53
CA TRP A 53 4.09 10.73 4.33
C TRP A 53 3.01 11.36 3.46
N LYS A 54 3.37 12.04 2.38
CA LYS A 54 2.43 12.61 1.41
C LYS A 54 1.59 11.53 0.73
N ILE A 55 2.19 10.44 0.26
CA ILE A 55 1.51 9.38 -0.47
C ILE A 55 0.59 8.55 0.43
N PHE A 56 1.07 8.16 1.60
CA PHE A 56 0.39 7.23 2.48
C PHE A 56 -0.80 7.82 3.24
N LYS A 57 -0.99 9.14 3.25
CA LYS A 57 -2.19 9.75 3.86
C LYS A 57 -3.48 9.48 3.07
N ASN A 58 -3.37 9.17 1.77
CA ASN A 58 -4.52 8.98 0.89
C ASN A 58 -5.02 7.52 0.91
N PRO A 59 -6.18 7.24 1.51
CA PRO A 59 -6.67 5.86 1.68
C PRO A 59 -7.04 5.19 0.35
N LEU A 60 -7.45 5.95 -0.67
CA LEU A 60 -7.78 5.40 -1.98
C LEU A 60 -6.52 4.99 -2.73
N GLY A 61 -5.48 5.83 -2.72
CA GLY A 61 -4.16 5.51 -3.26
C GLY A 61 -3.56 4.28 -2.60
N LEU A 62 -3.69 4.16 -1.26
CA LEU A 62 -3.24 2.99 -0.50
C LEU A 62 -3.96 1.71 -0.92
N TYR A 63 -5.29 1.74 -1.08
CA TYR A 63 -6.04 0.57 -1.50
C TYR A 63 -5.62 0.10 -2.90
N ILE A 64 -5.58 1.01 -3.87
CA ILE A 64 -5.18 0.73 -5.25
C ILE A 64 -3.74 0.22 -5.29
N GLY A 65 -2.83 0.94 -4.66
CA GLY A 65 -1.40 0.60 -4.63
C GLY A 65 -1.11 -0.74 -3.97
N GLY A 66 -1.78 -1.01 -2.84
CA GLY A 66 -1.67 -2.29 -2.15
C GLY A 66 -2.14 -3.47 -3.00
N VAL A 67 -3.26 -3.34 -3.72
CA VAL A 67 -3.74 -4.38 -4.65
C VAL A 67 -2.75 -4.58 -5.80
N ALA A 68 -2.24 -3.52 -6.42
CA ALA A 68 -1.26 -3.60 -7.50
C ALA A 68 0.04 -4.30 -7.04
N ALA A 69 0.55 -3.92 -5.87
CA ALA A 69 1.72 -4.53 -5.26
C ALA A 69 1.54 -6.05 -5.07
N VAL A 70 0.44 -6.44 -4.43
CA VAL A 70 0.18 -7.86 -4.13
C VAL A 70 -0.03 -8.68 -5.42
N VAL A 71 -0.65 -8.12 -6.47
CA VAL A 71 -0.75 -8.80 -7.78
C VAL A 71 0.63 -9.14 -8.32
N LEU A 72 1.57 -8.19 -8.31
CA LEU A 72 2.94 -8.43 -8.78
C LEU A 72 3.70 -9.42 -7.89
N GLN A 73 3.51 -9.33 -6.57
CA GLN A 73 4.10 -10.26 -5.60
C GLN A 73 3.62 -11.70 -5.83
N LEU A 74 2.32 -11.89 -5.98
CA LEU A 74 1.72 -13.22 -6.19
C LEU A 74 2.01 -13.82 -7.58
N ALA A 75 2.41 -13.01 -8.54
CA ALA A 75 2.80 -13.45 -9.87
C ALA A 75 4.22 -14.07 -9.89
N GLU A 76 5.05 -13.82 -8.87
CA GLU A 76 6.30 -14.56 -8.64
C GLU A 76 5.99 -15.85 -7.88
N PRO A 77 6.25 -17.03 -8.45
CA PRO A 77 5.78 -18.32 -7.91
C PRO A 77 6.21 -18.63 -6.47
N ARG A 78 7.41 -18.24 -6.06
CA ARG A 78 7.92 -18.47 -4.69
C ARG A 78 7.18 -17.60 -3.68
N VAL A 79 6.99 -16.32 -4.01
CA VAL A 79 6.24 -15.38 -3.15
C VAL A 79 4.75 -15.80 -3.10
N GLY A 80 4.16 -16.09 -4.26
CA GLY A 80 2.78 -16.55 -4.35
C GLY A 80 2.52 -17.79 -3.52
N SER A 81 3.41 -18.79 -3.59
CA SER A 81 3.30 -20.02 -2.80
C SER A 81 3.45 -19.76 -1.30
N GLY A 82 4.44 -18.94 -0.91
CA GLY A 82 4.64 -18.58 0.49
C GLY A 82 3.43 -17.86 1.09
N VAL A 83 2.87 -16.89 0.39
CA VAL A 83 1.67 -16.18 0.85
C VAL A 83 0.47 -17.12 0.92
N TRP A 84 0.24 -17.94 -0.11
CA TRP A 84 -0.97 -18.77 -0.22
C TRP A 84 -1.00 -19.94 0.73
N GLN A 85 0.15 -20.55 1.03
CA GLN A 85 0.27 -21.71 1.91
C GLN A 85 0.37 -21.34 3.40
N TYR A 86 0.98 -20.19 3.70
CA TYR A 86 1.33 -19.84 5.08
C TYR A 86 0.53 -18.66 5.65
N THR A 87 -0.49 -18.16 4.92
CA THR A 87 -1.33 -17.10 5.45
C THR A 87 -2.81 -17.49 5.46
N THR A 88 -3.58 -16.79 6.29
CA THR A 88 -5.04 -16.96 6.39
C THR A 88 -5.81 -16.14 5.35
N PHE A 89 -5.16 -15.70 4.26
CA PHE A 89 -5.78 -14.77 3.30
C PHE A 89 -7.06 -15.34 2.67
N ARG A 90 -7.11 -16.64 2.37
CA ARG A 90 -8.30 -17.31 1.80
C ARG A 90 -9.47 -17.40 2.77
N GLN A 91 -9.19 -17.65 4.05
CA GLN A 91 -10.19 -17.86 5.10
C GLN A 91 -10.64 -16.51 5.71
N HIS A 92 -9.69 -15.62 5.96
CA HIS A 92 -9.89 -14.33 6.64
C HIS A 92 -9.27 -13.17 5.86
N PRO A 93 -9.75 -12.88 4.63
CA PRO A 93 -9.11 -11.91 3.75
C PRO A 93 -9.13 -10.49 4.32
N LEU A 94 -10.23 -10.09 5.00
CA LEU A 94 -10.32 -8.76 5.59
C LEU A 94 -9.30 -8.53 6.70
N GLU A 95 -9.17 -9.47 7.63
CA GLU A 95 -8.19 -9.41 8.71
C GLU A 95 -6.75 -9.36 8.17
N ARG A 96 -6.48 -10.15 7.13
CA ARG A 96 -5.15 -10.18 6.50
C ARG A 96 -4.84 -8.86 5.79
N LEU A 97 -5.83 -8.27 5.11
CA LEU A 97 -5.73 -6.97 4.47
C LEU A 97 -5.45 -5.87 5.51
N GLN A 98 -6.22 -5.87 6.61
CA GLN A 98 -6.06 -4.93 7.72
C GLN A 98 -4.66 -5.02 8.36
N ARG A 99 -4.20 -6.24 8.67
CA ARG A 99 -2.85 -6.44 9.25
C ARG A 99 -1.74 -5.97 8.31
N THR A 100 -1.89 -6.21 7.01
CA THR A 100 -0.89 -5.77 6.02
C THR A 100 -0.90 -4.25 5.87
N GLY A 101 -2.08 -3.65 5.81
CA GLY A 101 -2.25 -2.20 5.75
C GLY A 101 -1.71 -1.51 7.02
N HIS A 102 -2.01 -2.07 8.19
CA HIS A 102 -1.46 -1.57 9.46
C HIS A 102 0.07 -1.63 9.48
N ALA A 103 0.68 -2.74 9.07
CA ALA A 103 2.14 -2.86 9.01
C ALA A 103 2.76 -1.82 8.05
N ALA A 104 2.13 -1.58 6.89
CA ALA A 104 2.57 -0.55 5.95
C ALA A 104 2.46 0.86 6.55
N MET A 105 1.35 1.17 7.24
CA MET A 105 1.15 2.44 7.93
C MET A 105 2.12 2.63 9.10
N MET A 106 2.39 1.56 9.88
CA MET A 106 3.39 1.58 10.95
C MET A 106 4.79 1.86 10.41
N THR A 107 5.14 1.28 9.27
CA THR A 107 6.45 1.52 8.64
C THR A 107 6.66 2.99 8.27
N VAL A 108 5.60 3.70 7.87
CA VAL A 108 5.67 5.11 7.45
C VAL A 108 5.44 6.07 8.61
N TYR A 109 4.42 5.85 9.43
CA TYR A 109 3.96 6.81 10.44
C TYR A 109 4.24 6.39 11.89
N GLY A 110 4.52 5.11 12.13
CA GLY A 110 4.73 4.60 13.48
C GLY A 110 5.93 5.22 14.18
N PRO A 111 5.93 5.33 15.51
CA PRO A 111 7.13 5.68 16.26
C PRO A 111 8.22 4.66 15.97
N ARG A 112 9.46 5.13 15.84
CA ARG A 112 10.60 4.31 15.40
C ARG A 112 10.72 3.02 16.21
N SER A 113 10.67 3.12 17.54
CA SER A 113 10.82 1.96 18.43
C SER A 113 9.78 0.87 18.19
N ARG A 114 8.50 1.25 18.04
CA ARG A 114 7.41 0.30 17.77
C ARG A 114 7.50 -0.27 16.36
N THR A 115 7.90 0.55 15.40
CA THR A 115 8.11 0.11 14.01
C THR A 115 9.22 -0.92 13.93
N GLU A 116 10.37 -0.67 14.54
CA GLU A 116 11.50 -1.61 14.60
C GLU A 116 11.10 -2.92 15.31
N GLN A 117 10.37 -2.83 16.41
CA GLN A 117 9.85 -4.01 17.13
C GLN A 117 8.89 -4.83 16.25
N MET A 118 7.96 -4.18 15.56
CA MET A 118 7.02 -4.84 14.63
C MET A 118 7.78 -5.54 13.51
N ILE A 119 8.73 -4.85 12.84
CA ILE A 119 9.52 -5.40 11.75
C ILE A 119 10.34 -6.61 12.23
N ALA A 120 10.99 -6.51 13.38
CA ALA A 120 11.70 -7.64 13.97
C ALA A 120 10.79 -8.84 14.23
N GLY A 121 9.54 -8.61 14.63
CA GLY A 121 8.50 -9.65 14.75
C GLY A 121 8.19 -10.33 13.42
N VAL A 122 7.97 -9.53 12.37
CA VAL A 122 7.70 -10.04 11.01
C VAL A 122 8.89 -10.83 10.46
N THR A 123 10.12 -10.32 10.63
CA THR A 123 11.35 -11.00 10.18
C THR A 123 11.53 -12.37 10.83
N ARG A 124 11.24 -12.48 12.15
CA ARG A 124 11.25 -13.78 12.86
C ARG A 124 10.22 -14.77 12.29
N LEU A 125 9.03 -14.28 11.88
CA LEU A 125 8.03 -15.13 11.23
C LEU A 125 8.48 -15.56 9.85
N HIS A 126 9.04 -14.67 9.04
CA HIS A 126 9.57 -14.95 7.70
C HIS A 126 10.65 -16.03 7.72
N ALA A 127 11.52 -16.04 8.73
CA ALA A 127 12.57 -17.04 8.86
C ALA A 127 12.04 -18.50 8.99
N ARG A 128 10.77 -18.67 9.38
CA ARG A 128 10.11 -19.97 9.54
C ARG A 128 9.35 -20.41 8.29
N VAL A 129 9.12 -19.53 7.34
CA VAL A 129 8.35 -19.82 6.12
C VAL A 129 9.30 -20.31 5.03
N ARG A 130 9.22 -21.60 4.71
CA ARG A 130 10.05 -22.27 3.71
C ARG A 130 9.21 -23.29 2.95
N GLY A 131 9.49 -23.48 1.68
CA GLY A 131 8.77 -24.45 0.87
C GLY A 131 9.34 -24.59 -0.53
N THR A 132 8.57 -25.23 -1.40
CA THR A 132 8.89 -25.38 -2.82
C THR A 132 7.72 -24.82 -3.63
N ALA A 133 8.02 -23.97 -4.59
CA ALA A 133 7.06 -23.41 -5.53
C ALA A 133 6.65 -24.46 -6.59
N PRO A 134 5.52 -24.28 -7.30
CA PRO A 134 5.06 -25.21 -8.33
C PRO A 134 6.04 -25.45 -9.48
N ASP A 135 6.95 -24.52 -9.70
CA ASP A 135 8.03 -24.63 -10.70
C ASP A 135 9.26 -25.39 -10.20
N GLY A 136 9.20 -25.98 -8.99
CA GLY A 136 10.27 -26.77 -8.37
C GLY A 136 11.31 -25.95 -7.61
N ARG A 137 11.27 -24.60 -7.65
CA ARG A 137 12.22 -23.75 -6.93
C ARG A 137 11.91 -23.74 -5.43
N ALA A 138 12.92 -24.02 -4.61
CA ALA A 138 12.81 -23.84 -3.17
C ALA A 138 12.75 -22.35 -2.83
N PHE A 139 12.07 -21.99 -1.73
CA PHE A 139 12.01 -20.64 -1.21
C PHE A 139 12.12 -20.57 0.32
N CYS A 140 12.62 -19.44 0.77
CA CYS A 140 12.50 -18.97 2.15
C CYS A 140 11.96 -17.53 2.11
N ALA A 141 10.98 -17.21 2.94
CA ALA A 141 10.44 -15.83 2.96
C ALA A 141 11.44 -14.78 3.47
N SER A 142 12.59 -15.20 3.99
CA SER A 142 13.74 -14.33 4.33
C SER A 142 14.77 -14.25 3.20
N ASP A 143 14.52 -14.81 2.02
CA ASP A 143 15.41 -14.70 0.87
C ASP A 143 15.53 -13.22 0.46
N PRO A 144 16.76 -12.65 0.44
CA PRO A 144 16.95 -11.23 0.10
C PRO A 144 16.39 -10.82 -1.25
N GLU A 145 16.47 -11.69 -2.28
CA GLU A 145 15.89 -11.43 -3.61
C GLU A 145 14.36 -11.29 -3.55
N LEU A 146 13.70 -12.16 -2.76
CA LEU A 146 12.24 -12.08 -2.60
C LEU A 146 11.82 -10.88 -1.76
N LEU A 147 12.61 -10.52 -0.74
CA LEU A 147 12.37 -9.32 0.06
C LEU A 147 12.56 -8.05 -0.77
N GLU A 148 13.60 -8.00 -1.62
CA GLU A 148 13.81 -6.93 -2.60
C GLU A 148 12.60 -6.77 -3.53
N TRP A 149 12.11 -7.88 -4.10
CA TRP A 149 10.95 -7.89 -4.98
C TRP A 149 9.68 -7.40 -4.27
N VAL A 150 9.42 -7.91 -3.07
CA VAL A 150 8.23 -7.52 -2.27
C VAL A 150 8.28 -6.03 -1.91
N HIS A 151 9.44 -5.52 -1.50
CA HIS A 151 9.63 -4.11 -1.20
C HIS A 151 9.44 -3.24 -2.46
N ALA A 152 10.11 -3.57 -3.55
CA ALA A 152 10.06 -2.80 -4.78
C ALA A 152 8.65 -2.73 -5.37
N THR A 153 7.92 -3.84 -5.37
CA THR A 153 6.52 -3.87 -5.83
C THR A 153 5.57 -3.11 -4.91
N ALA A 154 5.82 -3.06 -3.60
CA ALA A 154 5.07 -2.24 -2.67
C ALA A 154 5.31 -0.74 -2.96
N CYS A 155 6.57 -0.31 -3.06
CA CYS A 155 6.92 1.06 -3.42
C CYS A 155 6.31 1.45 -4.77
N PHE A 156 6.46 0.61 -5.79
CA PHE A 156 5.85 0.81 -7.09
C PHE A 156 4.33 1.01 -7.00
N GLY A 157 3.63 0.09 -6.34
CA GLY A 157 2.18 0.11 -6.27
C GLY A 157 1.65 1.39 -5.63
N PHE A 158 2.19 1.78 -4.47
CA PHE A 158 1.75 2.99 -3.76
C PHE A 158 2.06 4.26 -4.54
N LEU A 159 3.27 4.37 -5.09
CA LEU A 159 3.69 5.53 -5.86
C LEU A 159 2.85 5.71 -7.13
N GLU A 160 2.70 4.65 -7.93
CA GLU A 160 1.96 4.72 -9.20
C GLU A 160 0.46 4.95 -8.99
N ALA A 161 -0.14 4.36 -7.95
CA ALA A 161 -1.53 4.62 -7.63
C ALA A 161 -1.76 6.09 -7.25
N TYR A 162 -0.88 6.67 -6.43
CA TYR A 162 -0.94 8.08 -6.06
C TYR A 162 -0.73 8.99 -7.28
N HIS A 163 0.33 8.73 -8.06
CA HIS A 163 0.65 9.50 -9.26
C HIS A 163 -0.47 9.49 -10.30
N ALA A 164 -1.08 8.32 -10.55
CA ALA A 164 -2.08 8.15 -11.60
C ALA A 164 -3.47 8.65 -11.22
N TYR A 165 -3.85 8.60 -9.93
CA TYR A 165 -5.24 8.80 -9.49
C TYR A 165 -5.45 9.85 -8.42
N VAL A 166 -4.37 10.35 -7.79
CA VAL A 166 -4.49 11.37 -6.74
C VAL A 166 -3.82 12.66 -7.21
N GLN A 167 -2.50 12.66 -7.32
CA GLN A 167 -1.74 13.83 -7.74
C GLN A 167 -0.48 13.41 -8.51
N PRO A 168 -0.20 14.00 -9.67
CA PRO A 168 1.05 13.78 -10.38
C PRO A 168 2.26 14.12 -9.52
N LEU A 169 3.27 13.25 -9.56
CA LEU A 169 4.55 13.43 -8.88
C LEU A 169 5.64 13.75 -9.91
N THR A 170 6.55 14.66 -9.57
CA THR A 170 7.76 14.93 -10.34
C THR A 170 8.73 13.77 -10.28
N LEU A 171 9.68 13.68 -11.21
CA LEU A 171 10.74 12.66 -11.19
C LEU A 171 11.55 12.72 -9.89
N LEU A 172 11.84 13.92 -9.40
CA LEU A 172 12.55 14.10 -8.14
C LEU A 172 11.78 13.53 -6.94
N GLU A 173 10.46 13.76 -6.87
CA GLU A 173 9.62 13.18 -5.82
C GLU A 173 9.56 11.66 -5.94
N ARG A 174 9.50 11.11 -7.15
CA ARG A 174 9.50 9.67 -7.39
C ARG A 174 10.80 9.02 -6.91
N ASP A 175 11.95 9.58 -7.29
CA ASP A 175 13.26 9.08 -6.85
C ASP A 175 13.44 9.22 -5.34
N ARG A 176 13.03 10.38 -4.76
CA ARG A 176 13.03 10.58 -3.32
C ARG A 176 12.18 9.53 -2.58
N PHE A 177 11.00 9.19 -3.09
CA PHE A 177 10.15 8.15 -2.50
C PHE A 177 10.83 6.79 -2.47
N PHE A 178 11.52 6.38 -3.54
CA PHE A 178 12.26 5.11 -3.57
C PHE A 178 13.41 5.12 -2.56
N SER A 179 14.20 6.19 -2.50
CA SER A 179 15.31 6.29 -1.54
C SER A 179 14.84 6.30 -0.08
N GLU A 180 13.68 6.93 0.20
CA GLU A 180 13.04 6.94 1.52
C GLU A 180 12.65 5.52 2.00
N GLY A 181 12.41 4.57 1.09
CA GLY A 181 12.08 3.19 1.42
C GLY A 181 13.26 2.36 1.96
N GLY A 182 14.51 2.78 1.72
CA GLY A 182 15.73 2.05 2.06
C GLY A 182 15.83 1.63 3.53
N PRO A 183 15.71 2.54 4.50
CA PRO A 183 15.84 2.21 5.92
C PRO A 183 14.87 1.12 6.40
N ALA A 184 13.62 1.14 5.95
CA ALA A 184 12.65 0.10 6.28
C ALA A 184 13.01 -1.24 5.61
N ALA A 185 13.43 -1.20 4.36
CA ALA A 185 13.82 -2.38 3.60
C ALA A 185 14.99 -3.12 4.25
N GLU A 186 16.01 -2.39 4.73
CA GLU A 186 17.14 -2.95 5.49
C GLU A 186 16.69 -3.66 6.76
N LEU A 187 15.77 -3.06 7.53
CA LEU A 187 15.20 -3.67 8.73
C LEU A 187 14.44 -4.97 8.41
N TYR A 188 13.77 -5.06 7.27
CA TYR A 188 13.14 -6.29 6.77
C TYR A 188 14.15 -7.32 6.26
N GLY A 189 15.40 -6.95 5.99
CA GLY A 189 16.47 -7.83 5.49
C GLY A 189 16.68 -7.80 3.99
N ALA A 190 16.07 -6.86 3.26
CA ALA A 190 16.39 -6.63 1.85
C ALA A 190 17.78 -5.95 1.72
N ARG A 191 18.56 -6.33 0.71
CA ARG A 191 19.95 -5.87 0.59
C ARG A 191 20.20 -4.85 -0.52
N SER A 192 19.39 -4.87 -1.57
CA SER A 192 19.61 -4.07 -2.78
C SER A 192 18.28 -3.57 -3.32
N VAL A 193 17.67 -2.62 -2.62
CA VAL A 193 16.38 -2.05 -3.04
C VAL A 193 16.59 -0.91 -4.04
N PRO A 194 15.65 -0.71 -4.99
CA PRO A 194 15.70 0.41 -5.90
C PRO A 194 15.60 1.75 -5.15
N GLU A 195 16.54 2.65 -5.41
CA GLU A 195 16.57 4.01 -4.85
C GLU A 195 16.09 5.07 -5.86
N SER A 196 15.68 4.66 -7.06
CA SER A 196 15.20 5.53 -8.12
C SER A 196 14.22 4.81 -9.04
N GLN A 197 13.49 5.58 -9.84
CA GLN A 197 12.61 5.06 -10.88
C GLN A 197 13.38 4.16 -11.87
N SER A 198 14.56 4.58 -12.32
CA SER A 198 15.38 3.80 -13.26
C SER A 198 15.88 2.48 -12.66
N ALA A 199 16.25 2.49 -11.37
CA ALA A 199 16.64 1.26 -10.66
C ALA A 199 15.47 0.29 -10.52
N LEU A 200 14.25 0.79 -10.28
CA LEU A 200 13.04 -0.03 -10.28
C LEU A 200 12.78 -0.67 -11.65
N GLU A 201 12.88 0.10 -12.72
CA GLU A 201 12.68 -0.39 -14.09
C GLU A 201 13.68 -1.49 -14.43
N ALA A 202 14.94 -1.34 -14.02
CA ALA A 202 15.97 -2.37 -14.17
C ALA A 202 15.63 -3.65 -13.39
N LEU A 203 15.13 -3.51 -12.14
CA LEU A 203 14.66 -4.64 -11.35
C LEU A 203 13.48 -5.35 -12.03
N PHE A 204 12.49 -4.60 -12.52
CA PHE A 204 11.33 -5.16 -13.20
C PHE A 204 11.72 -5.90 -14.48
N ALA A 205 12.64 -5.35 -15.26
CA ALA A 205 13.18 -6.04 -16.44
C ALA A 205 13.85 -7.37 -16.06
N ARG A 206 14.68 -7.40 -15.02
CA ARG A 206 15.36 -8.60 -14.50
C ARG A 206 14.35 -9.66 -14.02
N MET A 207 13.32 -9.22 -13.25
CA MET A 207 12.35 -10.12 -12.64
C MET A 207 11.23 -10.55 -13.61
N SER A 208 11.03 -9.82 -14.71
CA SER A 208 9.91 -10.08 -15.64
C SER A 208 9.86 -11.53 -16.12
N GLY A 209 11.02 -12.14 -16.39
CA GLY A 209 11.13 -13.55 -16.83
C GLY A 209 10.65 -14.58 -15.80
N GLN A 210 10.58 -14.20 -14.52
CA GLN A 210 10.16 -15.09 -13.43
C GLN A 210 8.65 -14.99 -13.15
N LEU A 211 7.97 -13.94 -13.64
CA LEU A 211 6.55 -13.76 -13.44
C LEU A 211 5.73 -14.68 -14.34
N GLN A 212 4.66 -15.26 -13.79
CA GLN A 212 3.84 -16.23 -14.51
C GLN A 212 2.34 -15.96 -14.29
N PRO A 213 1.47 -16.30 -15.27
CA PRO A 213 0.04 -16.40 -15.04
C PRO A 213 -0.23 -17.35 -13.86
N SER A 214 -1.03 -16.92 -12.91
CA SER A 214 -1.25 -17.68 -11.69
C SER A 214 -2.73 -17.74 -11.31
N GLY A 215 -3.23 -18.94 -10.99
CA GLY A 215 -4.56 -19.11 -10.39
C GLY A 215 -4.70 -18.37 -9.06
N ILE A 216 -3.57 -18.22 -8.33
CA ILE A 216 -3.50 -17.47 -7.08
C ILE A 216 -3.82 -15.99 -7.31
N VAL A 217 -3.24 -15.37 -8.35
CA VAL A 217 -3.52 -13.97 -8.72
C VAL A 217 -4.99 -13.78 -9.05
N LEU A 218 -5.57 -14.67 -9.83
CA LEU A 218 -6.99 -14.59 -10.20
C LEU A 218 -7.92 -14.79 -8.99
N GLU A 219 -7.58 -15.71 -8.08
CA GLU A 219 -8.34 -15.92 -6.84
C GLU A 219 -8.23 -14.70 -5.93
N PHE A 220 -7.03 -14.15 -5.75
CA PHE A 220 -6.80 -12.90 -5.02
C PHE A 220 -7.68 -11.77 -5.55
N LEU A 221 -7.70 -11.55 -6.86
CA LEU A 221 -8.50 -10.49 -7.47
C LEU A 221 -10.00 -10.69 -7.25
N ARG A 222 -10.51 -11.94 -7.32
CA ARG A 222 -11.91 -12.25 -7.01
C ARG A 222 -12.23 -11.98 -5.54
N ILE A 223 -11.32 -12.30 -4.63
CA ILE A 223 -11.47 -11.99 -3.21
C ILE A 223 -11.51 -10.47 -3.02
N MET A 224 -10.59 -9.72 -3.63
CA MET A 224 -10.53 -8.26 -3.52
C MET A 224 -11.77 -7.55 -4.07
N GLN A 225 -12.47 -8.14 -5.03
CA GLN A 225 -13.75 -7.61 -5.52
C GLN A 225 -14.93 -7.86 -4.56
N ARG A 226 -14.84 -8.87 -3.67
CA ARG A 226 -15.96 -9.32 -2.83
C ARG A 226 -15.80 -8.98 -1.35
N VAL A 227 -14.56 -8.95 -0.86
CA VAL A 227 -14.28 -8.61 0.55
C VAL A 227 -14.87 -7.24 0.87
N PRO A 228 -15.58 -7.05 2.01
CA PRO A 228 -16.18 -5.77 2.35
C PRO A 228 -15.14 -4.75 2.83
N ALA A 229 -14.18 -4.45 1.96
CA ALA A 229 -13.09 -3.51 2.24
C ALA A 229 -13.58 -2.05 2.24
N LEU A 230 -14.67 -1.72 1.54
CA LEU A 230 -15.25 -0.39 1.51
C LEU A 230 -16.59 -0.32 2.26
N PRO A 231 -16.95 0.87 2.79
CA PRO A 231 -18.30 1.11 3.31
C PRO A 231 -19.38 0.70 2.32
N ALA A 232 -20.55 0.23 2.82
CA ALA A 232 -21.61 -0.31 1.98
C ALA A 232 -22.00 0.59 0.78
N PRO A 233 -22.12 1.94 0.91
CA PRO A 233 -22.42 2.80 -0.23
C PRO A 233 -21.31 2.85 -1.28
N LEU A 234 -20.06 2.57 -0.92
CA LEU A 234 -18.89 2.64 -1.80
C LEU A 234 -18.48 1.26 -2.36
N ARG A 235 -19.16 0.19 -1.95
CA ARG A 235 -18.87 -1.18 -2.46
C ARG A 235 -18.93 -1.31 -3.98
N PRO A 236 -19.87 -0.67 -4.71
CA PRO A 236 -19.86 -0.73 -6.18
C PRO A 236 -18.57 -0.17 -6.80
N LEU A 237 -17.91 0.78 -6.11
CA LEU A 237 -16.63 1.34 -6.56
C LEU A 237 -15.48 0.34 -6.40
N GLN A 238 -15.57 -0.63 -5.50
CA GLN A 238 -14.47 -1.56 -5.18
C GLN A 238 -13.97 -2.33 -6.40
N SER A 239 -14.85 -2.85 -7.24
CA SER A 239 -14.46 -3.52 -8.47
C SER A 239 -13.75 -2.60 -9.46
N VAL A 240 -14.11 -1.32 -9.47
CA VAL A 240 -13.46 -0.27 -10.27
C VAL A 240 -12.06 0.01 -9.72
N LEU A 241 -11.89 0.09 -8.40
CA LEU A 241 -10.58 0.29 -7.77
C LEU A 241 -9.64 -0.91 -8.00
N VAL A 242 -10.16 -2.14 -8.02
CA VAL A 242 -9.37 -3.33 -8.40
C VAL A 242 -8.89 -3.24 -9.85
N LYS A 243 -9.74 -2.77 -10.79
CA LYS A 243 -9.30 -2.51 -12.16
C LYS A 243 -8.27 -1.39 -12.24
N ALA A 244 -8.44 -0.33 -11.46
CA ALA A 244 -7.47 0.75 -11.36
C ALA A 244 -6.10 0.26 -10.89
N ALA A 245 -6.07 -0.67 -9.93
CA ALA A 245 -4.85 -1.30 -9.45
C ALA A 245 -4.13 -2.13 -10.54
N ILE A 246 -4.88 -2.79 -11.40
CA ILE A 246 -4.28 -3.52 -12.53
C ILE A 246 -3.80 -2.56 -13.61
N GLU A 247 -4.51 -1.47 -13.83
CA GLU A 247 -4.15 -0.46 -14.84
C GLU A 247 -2.79 0.21 -14.58
N VAL A 248 -2.39 0.42 -13.32
CA VAL A 248 -1.07 1.01 -13.00
C VAL A 248 0.09 0.05 -13.28
N ILE A 249 -0.15 -1.25 -13.34
CA ILE A 249 0.89 -2.24 -13.67
C ILE A 249 1.32 -2.05 -15.14
N PRO A 250 2.62 -2.01 -15.46
CA PRO A 250 3.10 -1.87 -16.83
C PRO A 250 2.51 -2.92 -17.78
N ALA A 251 2.10 -2.49 -18.99
CA ALA A 251 1.37 -3.34 -19.95
C ALA A 251 2.09 -4.67 -20.23
N GLY A 252 3.40 -4.64 -20.44
CA GLY A 252 4.19 -5.86 -20.67
C GLY A 252 4.17 -6.84 -19.52
N LEU A 253 4.10 -6.37 -18.27
CA LEU A 253 3.96 -7.24 -17.10
C LEU A 253 2.53 -7.76 -16.98
N ARG A 254 1.51 -6.92 -17.24
CA ARG A 254 0.10 -7.37 -17.26
C ARG A 254 -0.13 -8.50 -18.25
N ASP A 255 0.38 -8.34 -19.46
CA ASP A 255 0.25 -9.36 -20.50
C ASP A 255 0.94 -10.66 -20.11
N ARG A 256 2.14 -10.56 -19.52
CA ARG A 256 2.91 -11.70 -19.03
C ARG A 256 2.20 -12.49 -17.94
N ILE A 257 1.53 -11.80 -17.00
CA ILE A 257 0.79 -12.46 -15.91
C ILE A 257 -0.67 -12.81 -16.27
N GLY A 258 -1.06 -12.63 -17.54
CA GLY A 258 -2.38 -13.02 -18.06
C GLY A 258 -3.51 -12.06 -17.69
N LEU A 259 -3.20 -10.81 -17.31
CA LEU A 259 -4.20 -9.78 -16.99
C LEU A 259 -4.43 -8.86 -18.20
N GLY A 260 -5.08 -9.39 -19.22
CA GLY A 260 -5.37 -8.67 -20.46
C GLY A 260 -6.55 -7.68 -20.35
N LYS A 261 -7.12 -7.34 -21.52
CA LYS A 261 -8.16 -6.29 -21.69
C LYS A 261 -9.39 -6.42 -20.79
N ALA A 262 -9.75 -7.60 -20.32
CA ALA A 262 -10.88 -7.82 -19.40
C ALA A 262 -10.75 -7.03 -18.08
N TRP A 263 -9.51 -6.71 -17.69
CA TRP A 263 -9.18 -5.95 -16.48
C TRP A 263 -8.94 -4.46 -16.74
N SER A 264 -9.09 -3.99 -17.99
CA SER A 264 -8.90 -2.57 -18.32
C SER A 264 -9.96 -1.69 -17.68
N LEU A 265 -9.52 -0.49 -17.29
CA LEU A 265 -10.37 0.54 -16.72
C LEU A 265 -11.03 1.34 -17.86
N ALA A 266 -12.37 1.45 -17.84
CA ALA A 266 -13.05 2.29 -18.82
C ALA A 266 -12.76 3.78 -18.59
N PRO A 267 -12.76 4.64 -19.62
CA PRO A 267 -12.43 6.06 -19.48
C PRO A 267 -13.27 6.79 -18.41
N LEU A 268 -14.57 6.54 -18.34
CA LEU A 268 -15.45 7.11 -17.30
C LEU A 268 -15.12 6.60 -15.90
N GLN A 269 -14.74 5.33 -15.78
CA GLN A 269 -14.28 4.77 -14.49
C GLN A 269 -12.98 5.42 -14.05
N ARG A 270 -12.04 5.69 -14.97
CA ARG A 270 -10.80 6.41 -14.64
C ARG A 270 -11.09 7.81 -14.11
N ILE A 271 -11.97 8.57 -14.77
CA ILE A 271 -12.40 9.88 -14.29
C ILE A 271 -12.99 9.78 -12.88
N LEU A 272 -13.85 8.80 -12.62
CA LEU A 272 -14.44 8.57 -11.30
C LEU A 272 -13.36 8.30 -10.23
N VAL A 273 -12.38 7.44 -10.53
CA VAL A 273 -11.28 7.12 -9.60
C VAL A 273 -10.44 8.36 -9.30
N CYS A 274 -10.07 9.14 -10.33
CA CYS A 274 -9.31 10.39 -10.13
C CYS A 274 -10.08 11.40 -9.28
N ARG A 275 -11.40 11.57 -9.50
CA ARG A 275 -12.23 12.46 -8.67
C ARG A 275 -12.34 11.98 -7.22
N ALA A 276 -12.46 10.67 -7.02
CA ALA A 276 -12.48 10.09 -5.69
C ALA A 276 -11.12 10.23 -4.97
N GLY A 277 -10.01 10.07 -5.70
CA GLY A 277 -8.65 10.27 -5.18
C GLY A 277 -8.38 11.71 -4.77
N ASP A 278 -8.75 12.68 -5.62
CA ASP A 278 -8.64 14.11 -5.30
C ASP A 278 -9.54 14.51 -4.12
N ALA A 279 -10.75 13.96 -4.03
CA ALA A 279 -11.63 14.19 -2.88
C ALA A 279 -11.04 13.62 -1.59
N ALA A 280 -10.52 12.38 -1.62
CA ALA A 280 -9.87 11.74 -0.47
C ALA A 280 -8.62 12.50 0.00
N GLU A 281 -7.90 13.15 -0.92
CA GLU A 281 -6.70 13.94 -0.62
C GLU A 281 -6.99 15.18 0.23
N ARG A 282 -8.22 15.69 0.18
CA ARG A 282 -8.67 16.91 0.87
C ARG A 282 -9.35 16.66 2.21
N VAL A 283 -9.63 15.41 2.55
CA VAL A 283 -10.38 15.07 3.77
C VAL A 283 -9.41 14.71 4.88
N VAL A 284 -9.38 15.55 5.92
CA VAL A 284 -8.65 15.24 7.15
C VAL A 284 -9.52 14.32 8.00
N LEU A 285 -9.08 13.09 8.20
CA LEU A 285 -9.78 12.11 9.04
C LEU A 285 -9.04 12.03 10.38
N SER A 286 -9.74 12.30 11.47
CA SER A 286 -9.16 12.33 12.82
C SER A 286 -8.54 10.99 13.25
N THR A 287 -9.02 9.89 12.68
CA THR A 287 -8.59 8.51 12.93
C THR A 287 -7.49 8.03 11.97
N ASN A 288 -7.06 8.87 11.01
CA ASN A 288 -6.00 8.50 10.08
C ASN A 288 -4.65 8.39 10.82
N PRO A 289 -3.89 7.29 10.65
CA PRO A 289 -2.53 7.16 11.18
C PRO A 289 -1.61 8.34 10.89
N ALA A 290 -1.76 8.98 9.73
CA ALA A 290 -1.05 10.21 9.38
C ALA A 290 -1.34 11.36 10.36
N VAL A 291 -2.60 11.56 10.75
CA VAL A 291 -3.02 12.58 11.72
C VAL A 291 -2.52 12.22 13.11
N HIS A 292 -2.60 10.95 13.52
CA HIS A 292 -2.06 10.49 14.80
C HIS A 292 -0.54 10.72 14.89
N ALA A 293 0.20 10.46 13.81
CA ALA A 293 1.63 10.75 13.76
C ALA A 293 1.94 12.26 13.87
N CYS A 294 1.12 13.11 13.23
CA CYS A 294 1.23 14.56 13.40
C CYS A 294 1.00 14.95 14.87
N ARG A 295 -0.05 14.46 15.51
CA ARG A 295 -0.34 14.71 16.94
C ARG A 295 0.79 14.23 17.84
N ARG A 296 1.36 13.04 17.61
CA ARG A 296 2.54 12.53 18.34
C ARG A 296 3.69 13.51 18.29
N LEU A 297 3.93 14.12 17.13
CA LEU A 297 5.02 15.07 16.90
C LEU A 297 4.64 16.52 17.21
N GLN A 298 3.46 16.77 17.80
CA GLN A 298 2.92 18.11 18.10
C GLN A 298 2.77 18.99 16.87
N LEU A 299 2.53 18.39 15.70
CA LEU A 299 2.18 19.08 14.46
C LEU A 299 0.66 19.25 14.35
N PRO A 300 0.17 20.25 13.60
CA PRO A 300 -1.26 20.40 13.33
C PRO A 300 -1.87 19.15 12.66
N ASP A 301 -3.14 18.86 12.93
CA ASP A 301 -3.85 17.73 12.31
C ASP A 301 -3.88 17.81 10.78
N ASP A 302 -3.89 19.01 10.24
CA ASP A 302 -3.91 19.30 8.80
C ASP A 302 -2.51 19.54 8.19
N PHE A 303 -1.44 19.29 8.95
CA PHE A 303 -0.05 19.52 8.50
C PHE A 303 0.23 18.97 7.09
N LEU A 304 -0.19 17.74 6.83
CA LEU A 304 -0.01 17.09 5.52
C LEU A 304 -1.01 17.56 4.45
N TYR A 305 -2.02 18.33 4.83
CA TYR A 305 -3.10 18.79 3.97
C TYR A 305 -3.02 20.29 3.68
N ALA A 306 -2.24 21.05 4.45
CA ALA A 306 -2.15 22.52 4.36
C ALA A 306 -1.25 23.02 3.21
N HIS A 307 -0.33 22.20 2.69
CA HIS A 307 0.63 22.60 1.65
C HIS A 307 0.23 21.98 0.31
N ARG A 308 -0.27 22.81 -0.58
CA ARG A 308 -0.43 22.56 -2.02
C ARG A 308 0.23 23.66 -2.83
#